data_1e2ddbae52cebb87fbe927d4fd395413
#
_entry.id   1e2ddbae52cebb87fbe927d4fd395413
#
_cell.length_a   1.000
_cell.length_b   1.000
_cell.length_c   1.000
_cell.angle_alpha   90.00
_cell.angle_beta   90.00
_cell.angle_gamma   90.00
#
_symmetry.space_group_name_H-M   'P 1'
#
loop_
_entity.id
_entity.type
_entity.pdbx_description
1 polymer ?
#
loop_
_entity_poly.entity_id
_entity_poly.type
_entity_poly.pdbx_seq_one_letter_code
_entity_poly.pdbx_strand_id
1 'polypeptide(L)'
;EHATCEKLTYGECADADYRAKDIELYREKGVLGIQYALCGKLDAKIVVDLPGEFSVHNSLAAVAVADQMQVGITDIQNILKEAKARGRVEMIPISDSFTLMIDYAHNAMALESLLTALRAYNPKRLVTLFGCGGNRSRDRRFEMGEVSGKMSDFTIITSDNPRDEEPLAIIADIETGMKKTDGEYVKITDRKEAIRYAILHAKEGDVIVLAGKGHEDYQEIHGVKHHMDERDLIREILEEEDVTNICGYNNRYFA
;
A
#
# COMPACT_ATOMS: atom_id res chain seq x y z
N GLU A 1 9.96 -21.10 -24.83
CA GLU A 1 10.73 -22.05 -25.68
C GLU A 1 10.91 -21.58 -27.12
N HIS A 2 10.19 -20.55 -27.59
CA HIS A 2 10.19 -20.09 -28.98
C HIS A 2 10.90 -18.74 -29.23
N ALA A 3 11.55 -18.14 -28.23
CA ALA A 3 12.28 -16.90 -28.43
C ALA A 3 13.62 -17.20 -29.16
N THR A 4 13.92 -16.41 -30.18
CA THR A 4 15.16 -16.50 -30.97
C THR A 4 16.27 -15.57 -30.43
N CYS A 5 15.99 -14.79 -29.41
CA CYS A 5 16.94 -13.91 -28.73
C CYS A 5 17.59 -14.59 -27.51
N GLU A 6 18.65 -13.99 -26.99
CA GLU A 6 19.21 -14.36 -25.70
C GLU A 6 18.13 -14.26 -24.60
N LYS A 7 18.10 -15.26 -23.74
CA LYS A 7 17.14 -15.34 -22.63
C LYS A 7 17.89 -15.17 -21.33
N LEU A 8 17.36 -14.31 -20.48
CA LEU A 8 17.82 -14.12 -19.12
C LEU A 8 16.70 -14.55 -18.17
N THR A 9 17.10 -15.23 -17.11
CA THR A 9 16.18 -15.72 -16.09
C THR A 9 16.42 -15.02 -14.77
N TYR A 10 15.35 -14.79 -14.00
CA TYR A 10 15.45 -14.26 -12.66
C TYR A 10 14.44 -14.95 -11.73
N GLY A 11 14.75 -15.00 -10.46
CA GLY A 11 13.90 -15.62 -9.44
C GLY A 11 14.70 -16.20 -8.27
N GLU A 12 14.12 -17.18 -7.60
CA GLU A 12 14.72 -17.84 -6.43
C GLU A 12 15.36 -19.19 -6.79
N CYS A 13 15.08 -19.71 -7.99
CA CYS A 13 15.63 -21.00 -8.46
C CYS A 13 17.16 -20.95 -8.57
N ALA A 14 17.80 -22.09 -8.30
CA ALA A 14 19.25 -22.19 -8.26
C ALA A 14 19.95 -21.90 -9.59
N ASP A 15 19.26 -22.10 -10.69
CA ASP A 15 19.71 -21.94 -12.08
C ASP A 15 19.33 -20.59 -12.70
N ALA A 16 18.71 -19.68 -11.95
CA ALA A 16 18.39 -18.35 -12.44
C ALA A 16 19.66 -17.50 -12.61
N ASP A 17 19.74 -16.73 -13.72
CA ASP A 17 20.84 -15.81 -14.02
C ASP A 17 20.97 -14.70 -12.96
N TYR A 18 19.83 -14.20 -12.48
CA TYR A 18 19.76 -13.24 -11.35
C TYR A 18 18.89 -13.87 -10.27
N ARG A 19 19.51 -14.24 -9.15
CA ARG A 19 18.83 -14.99 -8.11
C ARG A 19 18.77 -14.24 -6.80
N ALA A 20 17.58 -14.20 -6.16
CA ALA A 20 17.42 -13.79 -4.78
C ALA A 20 17.62 -14.95 -3.82
N LYS A 21 18.39 -14.73 -2.75
CA LYS A 21 18.56 -15.61 -1.60
C LYS A 21 18.41 -14.82 -0.32
N ASP A 22 18.18 -15.53 0.78
CA ASP A 22 18.14 -14.93 2.12
C ASP A 22 17.20 -13.72 2.15
N ILE A 23 15.98 -13.93 1.64
CA ILE A 23 14.95 -12.88 1.57
C ILE A 23 14.45 -12.60 2.98
N GLU A 24 14.53 -11.35 3.38
CA GLU A 24 14.09 -10.88 4.69
C GLU A 24 13.15 -9.68 4.53
N LEU A 25 12.07 -9.69 5.31
CA LEU A 25 11.20 -8.53 5.47
C LEU A 25 11.77 -7.65 6.60
N TYR A 26 11.79 -6.34 6.40
CA TYR A 26 12.23 -5.44 7.46
C TYR A 26 11.23 -4.31 7.69
N ARG A 27 11.27 -3.78 8.90
CA ARG A 27 10.52 -2.60 9.32
C ARG A 27 11.43 -1.67 10.09
N GLU A 28 11.59 -0.46 9.62
CA GLU A 28 12.41 0.56 10.27
C GLU A 28 11.78 1.94 10.13
N LYS A 29 11.58 2.65 11.27
CA LYS A 29 11.12 4.05 11.30
C LYS A 29 9.89 4.32 10.42
N GLY A 30 8.86 3.48 10.54
CA GLY A 30 7.62 3.62 9.78
C GLY A 30 7.70 3.15 8.32
N VAL A 31 8.85 2.70 7.84
CA VAL A 31 9.04 2.12 6.50
C VAL A 31 9.00 0.60 6.57
N LEU A 32 8.30 -0.02 5.62
CA LEU A 32 8.32 -1.46 5.38
C LEU A 32 9.07 -1.74 4.08
N GLY A 33 9.86 -2.80 4.06
CA GLY A 33 10.62 -3.15 2.88
C GLY A 33 11.07 -4.60 2.87
N ILE A 34 11.84 -4.93 1.84
CA ILE A 34 12.49 -6.23 1.68
C ILE A 34 13.99 -6.04 1.50
N GLN A 35 14.75 -7.04 1.91
CA GLN A 35 16.17 -7.16 1.56
C GLN A 35 16.49 -8.59 1.17
N TYR A 36 17.48 -8.77 0.30
CA TYR A 36 17.94 -10.08 -0.12
C TYR A 36 19.37 -10.05 -0.64
N ALA A 37 20.01 -11.20 -0.67
CA ALA A 37 21.27 -11.40 -1.37
C ALA A 37 20.98 -11.67 -2.85
N LEU A 38 21.42 -10.78 -3.74
CA LEU A 38 21.47 -11.02 -5.18
C LEU A 38 22.69 -11.89 -5.48
N CYS A 39 22.52 -12.96 -6.24
CA CYS A 39 23.57 -13.88 -6.67
C CYS A 39 23.39 -14.26 -8.16
N GLY A 40 24.46 -14.70 -8.79
CA GLY A 40 24.47 -15.17 -10.19
C GLY A 40 25.32 -14.27 -11.09
N LYS A 41 24.73 -13.61 -12.09
CA LYS A 41 25.50 -12.68 -12.94
C LYS A 41 26.00 -11.45 -12.18
N LEU A 42 25.33 -11.08 -11.10
CA LEU A 42 25.75 -10.04 -10.15
C LEU A 42 25.64 -10.55 -8.72
N ASP A 43 26.58 -10.13 -7.86
CA ASP A 43 26.56 -10.41 -6.43
C ASP A 43 26.47 -9.09 -5.65
N ALA A 44 25.38 -8.91 -4.88
CA ALA A 44 25.15 -7.73 -4.08
C ALA A 44 24.10 -7.95 -3.00
N LYS A 45 24.08 -7.10 -1.97
CA LYS A 45 22.92 -6.99 -1.08
C LYS A 45 21.94 -5.97 -1.70
N ILE A 46 20.71 -6.37 -1.94
CA ILE A 46 19.64 -5.48 -2.43
C ILE A 46 18.70 -5.15 -1.27
N VAL A 47 18.33 -3.88 -1.18
CA VAL A 47 17.33 -3.35 -0.24
C VAL A 47 16.31 -2.56 -1.05
N VAL A 48 15.03 -2.81 -0.80
CA VAL A 48 13.93 -2.13 -1.49
C VAL A 48 12.91 -1.68 -0.46
N ASP A 49 12.63 -0.37 -0.39
CA ASP A 49 11.66 0.23 0.53
C ASP A 49 10.21 0.07 -0.01
N LEU A 50 9.91 -1.10 -0.56
CA LEU A 50 8.58 -1.53 -0.99
C LEU A 50 8.27 -2.87 -0.35
N PRO A 51 7.15 -2.99 0.39
CA PRO A 51 6.81 -4.22 1.09
C PRO A 51 6.28 -5.30 0.16
N GLY A 52 6.34 -6.54 0.65
CA GLY A 52 5.78 -7.73 0.02
C GLY A 52 6.78 -8.48 -0.86
N GLU A 53 6.66 -9.81 -0.85
CA GLU A 53 7.55 -10.71 -1.61
C GLU A 53 7.52 -10.45 -3.12
N PHE A 54 6.41 -9.94 -3.67
CA PHE A 54 6.34 -9.54 -5.07
C PHE A 54 7.37 -8.46 -5.44
N SER A 55 7.82 -7.65 -4.47
CA SER A 55 8.86 -6.65 -4.68
C SER A 55 10.24 -7.29 -4.94
N VAL A 56 10.48 -8.54 -4.50
CA VAL A 56 11.68 -9.31 -4.84
C VAL A 56 11.72 -9.54 -6.35
N HIS A 57 10.66 -10.11 -6.91
CA HIS A 57 10.60 -10.42 -8.35
C HIS A 57 10.63 -9.15 -9.20
N ASN A 58 9.94 -8.08 -8.78
CA ASN A 58 9.95 -6.81 -9.49
C ASN A 58 11.35 -6.17 -9.50
N SER A 59 12.04 -6.19 -8.36
CA SER A 59 13.41 -5.66 -8.28
C SER A 59 14.42 -6.51 -9.04
N LEU A 60 14.30 -7.84 -9.02
CA LEU A 60 15.14 -8.73 -9.83
C LEU A 60 14.97 -8.46 -11.34
N ALA A 61 13.74 -8.26 -11.81
CA ALA A 61 13.49 -7.88 -13.20
C ALA A 61 14.17 -6.54 -13.54
N ALA A 62 14.07 -5.55 -12.66
CA ALA A 62 14.72 -4.26 -12.84
C ALA A 62 16.25 -4.38 -12.83
N VAL A 63 16.83 -5.18 -11.93
CA VAL A 63 18.27 -5.50 -11.90
C VAL A 63 18.71 -6.11 -13.21
N ALA A 64 18.00 -7.13 -13.71
CA ALA A 64 18.36 -7.82 -14.94
C ALA A 64 18.38 -6.86 -16.14
N VAL A 65 17.40 -5.97 -16.25
CA VAL A 65 17.36 -4.96 -17.32
C VAL A 65 18.48 -3.92 -17.16
N ALA A 66 18.69 -3.42 -15.96
CA ALA A 66 19.72 -2.42 -15.67
C ALA A 66 21.13 -2.95 -15.96
N ASP A 67 21.42 -4.20 -15.59
CA ASP A 67 22.71 -4.84 -15.89
C ASP A 67 22.94 -4.96 -17.41
N GLN A 68 21.91 -5.33 -18.19
CA GLN A 68 22.00 -5.37 -19.65
C GLN A 68 22.24 -3.97 -20.26
N MET A 69 21.82 -2.92 -19.58
CA MET A 69 22.07 -1.52 -19.94
C MET A 69 23.42 -1.02 -19.38
N GLN A 70 24.22 -1.89 -18.76
CA GLN A 70 25.54 -1.59 -18.17
C GLN A 70 25.49 -0.54 -17.04
N VAL A 71 24.38 -0.50 -16.30
CA VAL A 71 24.25 0.34 -15.10
C VAL A 71 25.07 -0.30 -13.96
N GLY A 72 25.88 0.50 -13.27
CA GLY A 72 26.69 0.00 -12.16
C GLY A 72 25.87 -0.50 -10.99
N ILE A 73 26.34 -1.57 -10.32
CA ILE A 73 25.59 -2.21 -9.21
C ILE A 73 25.28 -1.23 -8.06
N THR A 74 26.18 -0.30 -7.77
CA THR A 74 25.96 0.71 -6.71
C THR A 74 24.80 1.65 -7.06
N ASP A 75 24.68 2.04 -8.33
CA ASP A 75 23.56 2.87 -8.79
C ASP A 75 22.24 2.10 -8.74
N ILE A 76 22.26 0.82 -9.14
CA ILE A 76 21.11 -0.09 -9.01
C ILE A 76 20.66 -0.18 -7.55
N GLN A 77 21.57 -0.41 -6.60
CA GLN A 77 21.26 -0.50 -5.17
C GLN A 77 20.62 0.80 -4.65
N ASN A 78 21.21 1.95 -4.99
CA ASN A 78 20.71 3.25 -4.55
C ASN A 78 19.29 3.54 -5.09
N ILE A 79 19.09 3.32 -6.40
CA ILE A 79 17.80 3.57 -7.05
C ILE A 79 16.73 2.61 -6.52
N LEU A 80 17.04 1.33 -6.33
CA LEU A 80 16.08 0.36 -5.81
C LEU A 80 15.64 0.66 -4.37
N LYS A 81 16.56 1.16 -3.54
CA LYS A 81 16.23 1.57 -2.18
C LYS A 81 15.26 2.74 -2.15
N GLU A 82 15.40 3.69 -3.09
CA GLU A 82 14.57 4.88 -3.20
C GLU A 82 13.35 4.68 -4.11
N ALA A 83 13.21 3.48 -4.71
CA ALA A 83 12.15 3.19 -5.66
C ALA A 83 10.78 3.40 -5.03
N LYS A 84 9.92 4.16 -5.71
CA LYS A 84 8.54 4.41 -5.33
C LYS A 84 7.63 4.16 -6.52
N ALA A 85 6.49 3.56 -6.27
CA ALA A 85 5.43 3.41 -7.25
C ALA A 85 4.20 4.18 -6.76
N ARG A 86 3.90 5.33 -7.38
CA ARG A 86 2.79 6.20 -6.95
C ARG A 86 1.49 5.41 -6.86
N GLY A 87 0.90 5.41 -5.66
CA GLY A 87 -0.35 4.72 -5.38
C GLY A 87 -0.28 3.20 -5.37
N ARG A 88 0.91 2.61 -5.27
CA ARG A 88 1.14 1.17 -5.13
C ARG A 88 2.04 0.92 -3.93
N VAL A 89 1.44 0.54 -2.82
CA VAL A 89 2.10 0.39 -1.51
C VAL A 89 3.02 1.58 -1.21
N GLU A 90 2.56 2.77 -1.56
CA GLU A 90 3.32 4.01 -1.44
C GLU A 90 3.39 4.42 0.02
N MET A 91 4.59 4.39 0.59
CA MET A 91 4.85 4.82 1.97
C MET A 91 4.73 6.33 2.11
N ILE A 92 4.02 6.78 3.14
CA ILE A 92 3.91 8.18 3.54
C ILE A 92 4.56 8.33 4.91
N PRO A 93 5.87 8.58 4.98
CA PRO A 93 6.64 8.56 6.24
C PRO A 93 6.43 9.85 7.05
N ILE A 94 5.26 9.96 7.68
CA ILE A 94 4.89 11.04 8.60
C ILE A 94 5.16 10.70 10.07
N SER A 95 5.58 9.48 10.36
CA SER A 95 5.86 9.02 11.73
C SER A 95 6.98 7.98 11.75
N ASP A 96 7.74 7.97 12.82
CA ASP A 96 8.70 6.88 13.13
C ASP A 96 8.05 5.73 13.91
N SER A 97 6.86 5.95 14.48
CA SER A 97 6.18 4.98 15.36
C SER A 97 5.16 4.10 14.64
N PHE A 98 4.55 4.58 13.57
CA PHE A 98 3.60 3.82 12.76
C PHE A 98 3.89 3.96 11.27
N THR A 99 3.35 3.06 10.47
CA THR A 99 3.44 3.09 9.01
C THR A 99 2.12 3.60 8.44
N LEU A 100 2.16 4.61 7.56
CA LEU A 100 1.04 5.04 6.73
C LEU A 100 1.38 4.77 5.27
N MET A 101 0.44 4.22 4.50
CA MET A 101 0.64 3.96 3.08
C MET A 101 -0.63 4.13 2.26
N ILE A 102 -0.45 4.39 0.98
CA ILE A 102 -1.53 4.49 -0.02
C ILE A 102 -1.40 3.33 -1.00
N ASP A 103 -2.51 2.65 -1.31
CA ASP A 103 -2.55 1.57 -2.29
C ASP A 103 -3.81 1.60 -3.18
N TYR A 104 -3.70 1.00 -4.35
CA TYR A 104 -4.79 0.95 -5.35
C TYR A 104 -5.67 -0.29 -5.21
N ALA A 105 -5.55 -1.10 -4.17
CA ALA A 105 -6.40 -2.27 -3.95
C ALA A 105 -7.87 -1.87 -3.83
N HIS A 106 -8.66 -2.10 -4.88
CA HIS A 106 -10.05 -1.67 -5.03
C HIS A 106 -11.03 -2.82 -5.30
N ASN A 107 -10.62 -4.05 -5.06
CA ASN A 107 -11.44 -5.27 -5.09
C ASN A 107 -10.97 -6.24 -4.01
N ALA A 108 -11.79 -7.24 -3.70
CA ALA A 108 -11.56 -8.17 -2.59
C ALA A 108 -10.24 -8.92 -2.72
N MET A 109 -9.93 -9.47 -3.89
CA MET A 109 -8.70 -10.24 -4.13
C MET A 109 -7.44 -9.39 -3.96
N ALA A 110 -7.45 -8.15 -4.49
CA ALA A 110 -6.31 -7.24 -4.33
C ALA A 110 -6.14 -6.80 -2.86
N LEU A 111 -7.26 -6.53 -2.16
CA LEU A 111 -7.24 -6.16 -0.76
C LEU A 111 -6.73 -7.33 0.10
N GLU A 112 -7.19 -8.55 -0.13
CA GLU A 112 -6.72 -9.76 0.55
C GLU A 112 -5.22 -9.97 0.36
N SER A 113 -4.74 -9.87 -0.88
CA SER A 113 -3.30 -9.99 -1.20
C SER A 113 -2.47 -8.94 -0.49
N LEU A 114 -2.92 -7.68 -0.50
CA LEU A 114 -2.26 -6.58 0.20
C LEU A 114 -2.20 -6.81 1.71
N LEU A 115 -3.33 -7.13 2.35
CA LEU A 115 -3.39 -7.34 3.79
C LEU A 115 -2.58 -8.57 4.23
N THR A 116 -2.55 -9.63 3.41
CA THR A 116 -1.69 -10.79 3.64
C THR A 116 -0.22 -10.39 3.66
N ALA A 117 0.22 -9.62 2.66
CA ALA A 117 1.59 -9.14 2.59
C ALA A 117 1.95 -8.25 3.80
N LEU A 118 1.03 -7.38 4.23
CA LEU A 118 1.26 -6.49 5.37
C LEU A 118 1.29 -7.24 6.72
N ARG A 119 0.48 -8.29 6.87
CA ARG A 119 0.51 -9.16 8.07
C ARG A 119 1.85 -9.85 8.28
N ALA A 120 2.59 -10.15 7.21
CA ALA A 120 3.91 -10.76 7.30
C ALA A 120 4.94 -9.88 8.06
N TYR A 121 4.69 -8.56 8.15
CA TYR A 121 5.51 -7.62 8.93
C TYR A 121 5.15 -7.58 10.43
N ASN A 122 4.24 -8.43 10.90
CA ASN A 122 3.80 -8.53 12.29
C ASN A 122 3.42 -7.16 12.90
N PRO A 123 2.50 -6.39 12.27
CA PRO A 123 2.03 -5.13 12.85
C PRO A 123 1.37 -5.38 14.20
N LYS A 124 1.51 -4.45 15.16
CA LYS A 124 0.74 -4.52 16.42
C LYS A 124 -0.75 -4.38 16.14
N ARG A 125 -1.12 -3.58 15.13
CA ARG A 125 -2.47 -3.42 14.62
C ARG A 125 -2.41 -3.08 13.13
N LEU A 126 -3.21 -3.77 12.32
CA LEU A 126 -3.40 -3.49 10.90
C LEU A 126 -4.72 -2.74 10.72
N VAL A 127 -4.64 -1.50 10.28
CA VAL A 127 -5.78 -0.61 10.06
C VAL A 127 -6.00 -0.44 8.56
N THR A 128 -7.22 -0.69 8.09
CA THR A 128 -7.58 -0.52 6.68
C THR A 128 -8.63 0.58 6.53
N LEU A 129 -8.31 1.61 5.75
CA LEU A 129 -9.26 2.63 5.34
C LEU A 129 -9.59 2.43 3.87
N PHE A 130 -10.88 2.26 3.55
CA PHE A 130 -11.31 2.12 2.16
C PHE A 130 -12.76 2.52 1.93
N GLY A 131 -13.07 2.75 0.67
CA GLY A 131 -14.42 2.87 0.15
C GLY A 131 -14.57 2.06 -1.13
N CYS A 132 -15.78 2.08 -1.69
CA CYS A 132 -16.06 1.45 -2.98
C CYS A 132 -16.68 2.45 -3.96
N GLY A 133 -16.43 2.23 -5.26
CA GLY A 133 -17.02 3.04 -6.30
C GLY A 133 -18.50 2.76 -6.52
N GLY A 134 -19.27 3.80 -6.79
CA GLY A 134 -20.63 3.73 -7.31
C GLY A 134 -20.65 3.23 -8.76
N ASN A 135 -21.83 2.84 -9.27
CA ASN A 135 -22.05 2.30 -10.61
C ASN A 135 -21.15 1.08 -10.90
N ARG A 136 -20.91 0.26 -9.87
CA ARG A 136 -20.12 -0.97 -9.90
C ARG A 136 -20.91 -2.10 -9.22
N SER A 137 -20.45 -3.37 -9.40
CA SER A 137 -21.06 -4.52 -8.75
C SER A 137 -21.15 -4.33 -7.23
N ARG A 138 -22.33 -4.53 -6.67
CA ARG A 138 -22.57 -4.49 -5.22
C ARG A 138 -21.85 -5.63 -4.51
N ASP A 139 -21.70 -6.80 -5.15
CA ASP A 139 -20.98 -7.93 -4.57
C ASP A 139 -19.56 -7.56 -4.15
N ARG A 140 -18.88 -6.75 -4.96
CA ARG A 140 -17.55 -6.22 -4.62
C ARG A 140 -17.54 -5.49 -3.27
N ARG A 141 -18.60 -4.75 -2.93
CA ARG A 141 -18.71 -4.00 -1.66
C ARG A 141 -18.82 -4.95 -0.49
N PHE A 142 -19.67 -5.98 -0.63
CA PHE A 142 -19.85 -7.02 0.38
C PHE A 142 -18.56 -7.82 0.60
N GLU A 143 -17.92 -8.24 -0.50
CA GLU A 143 -16.67 -9.00 -0.45
C GLU A 143 -15.52 -8.20 0.17
N MET A 144 -15.34 -6.93 -0.20
CA MET A 144 -14.30 -6.08 0.39
C MET A 144 -14.54 -5.84 1.87
N GLY A 145 -15.80 -5.63 2.29
CA GLY A 145 -16.17 -5.52 3.69
C GLY A 145 -15.81 -6.79 4.47
N GLU A 146 -16.17 -7.97 3.93
CA GLU A 146 -15.87 -9.25 4.56
C GLU A 146 -14.36 -9.52 4.66
N VAL A 147 -13.57 -9.23 3.59
CA VAL A 147 -12.12 -9.37 3.59
C VAL A 147 -11.49 -8.46 4.64
N SER A 148 -11.86 -7.17 4.65
CA SER A 148 -11.31 -6.23 5.62
C SER A 148 -11.65 -6.63 7.05
N GLY A 149 -12.89 -7.04 7.31
CA GLY A 149 -13.32 -7.46 8.64
C GLY A 149 -12.64 -8.74 9.16
N LYS A 150 -12.21 -9.64 8.26
CA LYS A 150 -11.45 -10.85 8.62
C LYS A 150 -9.97 -10.60 8.83
N MET A 151 -9.39 -9.66 8.09
CA MET A 151 -7.94 -9.53 7.99
C MET A 151 -7.36 -8.29 8.67
N SER A 152 -8.18 -7.25 8.90
CA SER A 152 -7.77 -6.05 9.64
C SER A 152 -8.15 -6.13 11.11
N ASP A 153 -7.37 -5.47 11.97
CA ASP A 153 -7.74 -5.30 13.38
C ASP A 153 -8.73 -4.14 13.57
N PHE A 154 -8.74 -3.21 12.61
CA PHE A 154 -9.69 -2.11 12.59
C PHE A 154 -9.93 -1.62 11.17
N THR A 155 -11.18 -1.35 10.82
CA THR A 155 -11.57 -0.86 9.49
C THR A 155 -12.23 0.52 9.59
N ILE A 156 -11.81 1.43 8.70
CA ILE A 156 -12.45 2.74 8.52
C ILE A 156 -13.14 2.73 7.16
N ILE A 157 -14.47 2.70 7.15
CA ILE A 157 -15.27 2.69 5.93
C ILE A 157 -15.59 4.13 5.55
N THR A 158 -15.24 4.52 4.32
CA THR A 158 -15.41 5.89 3.83
C THR A 158 -15.92 5.93 2.38
N SER A 159 -16.10 7.14 1.84
CA SER A 159 -16.43 7.33 0.42
C SER A 159 -15.19 7.14 -0.46
N ASP A 160 -15.43 6.64 -1.68
CA ASP A 160 -14.48 6.60 -2.78
C ASP A 160 -15.03 7.50 -3.92
N ASN A 161 -15.29 6.98 -5.10
CA ASN A 161 -15.98 7.63 -6.22
C ASN A 161 -17.47 7.26 -6.18
N PRO A 162 -18.36 7.98 -5.51
CA PRO A 162 -19.77 7.59 -5.39
C PRO A 162 -20.51 7.62 -6.73
N ARG A 163 -20.02 8.39 -7.71
CA ARG A 163 -20.65 8.61 -9.01
C ARG A 163 -22.10 9.05 -8.87
N ASP A 164 -23.05 8.24 -9.34
CA ASP A 164 -24.49 8.56 -9.30
C ASP A 164 -25.21 7.96 -8.09
N GLU A 165 -24.49 7.28 -7.19
CA GLU A 165 -25.05 6.66 -6.00
C GLU A 165 -24.79 7.49 -4.72
N GLU A 166 -25.69 7.37 -3.76
CA GLU A 166 -25.53 7.98 -2.45
C GLU A 166 -24.36 7.31 -1.67
N PRO A 167 -23.37 8.08 -1.19
CA PRO A 167 -22.22 7.52 -0.47
C PRO A 167 -22.60 6.64 0.72
N LEU A 168 -23.64 7.02 1.48
CA LEU A 168 -24.12 6.24 2.63
C LEU A 168 -24.71 4.89 2.21
N ALA A 169 -25.30 4.78 1.02
CA ALA A 169 -25.81 3.50 0.51
C ALA A 169 -24.65 2.55 0.18
N ILE A 170 -23.57 3.07 -0.41
CA ILE A 170 -22.37 2.29 -0.70
C ILE A 170 -21.71 1.81 0.61
N ILE A 171 -21.59 2.69 1.61
CA ILE A 171 -21.06 2.36 2.94
C ILE A 171 -21.91 1.30 3.63
N ALA A 172 -23.25 1.35 3.50
CA ALA A 172 -24.16 0.34 4.06
C ALA A 172 -23.96 -1.04 3.39
N ASP A 173 -23.67 -1.08 2.08
CA ASP A 173 -23.33 -2.32 1.40
C ASP A 173 -22.00 -2.90 1.94
N ILE A 174 -20.96 -2.09 2.11
CA ILE A 174 -19.67 -2.52 2.69
C ILE A 174 -19.90 -3.06 4.13
N GLU A 175 -20.68 -2.33 4.92
CA GLU A 175 -21.03 -2.73 6.30
C GLU A 175 -21.74 -4.09 6.34
N THR A 176 -22.54 -4.43 5.32
CA THR A 176 -23.18 -5.75 5.21
C THR A 176 -22.14 -6.88 5.12
N GLY A 177 -21.02 -6.65 4.45
CA GLY A 177 -19.88 -7.56 4.42
C GLY A 177 -19.17 -7.65 5.78
N MET A 178 -18.88 -6.49 6.40
CA MET A 178 -18.27 -6.42 7.74
C MET A 178 -19.06 -7.22 8.79
N LYS A 179 -20.40 -7.11 8.78
CA LYS A 179 -21.29 -7.82 9.72
C LYS A 179 -21.26 -9.34 9.62
N LYS A 180 -20.62 -9.91 8.61
CA LYS A 180 -20.35 -11.36 8.53
C LYS A 180 -19.11 -11.78 9.32
N THR A 181 -18.42 -10.84 9.95
CA THR A 181 -17.18 -11.02 10.68
C THR A 181 -17.26 -10.37 12.05
N ASP A 182 -16.29 -10.65 12.92
CA ASP A 182 -16.14 -10.00 14.23
C ASP A 182 -15.25 -8.75 14.17
N GLY A 183 -14.91 -8.27 12.96
CA GLY A 183 -14.01 -7.14 12.75
C GLY A 183 -14.57 -5.80 13.26
N GLU A 184 -13.75 -5.06 13.98
CA GLU A 184 -14.10 -3.71 14.47
C GLU A 184 -14.03 -2.68 13.33
N TYR A 185 -15.00 -1.75 13.31
CA TYR A 185 -15.00 -0.70 12.29
C TYR A 185 -15.69 0.57 12.74
N VAL A 186 -15.38 1.65 11.99
CA VAL A 186 -16.08 2.94 12.05
C VAL A 186 -16.48 3.37 10.64
N LYS A 187 -17.54 4.17 10.54
CA LYS A 187 -18.01 4.76 9.28
C LYS A 187 -17.82 6.26 9.33
N ILE A 188 -17.01 6.80 8.42
CA ILE A 188 -16.76 8.23 8.27
C ILE A 188 -16.88 8.56 6.79
N THR A 189 -17.97 9.19 6.38
CA THR A 189 -18.31 9.37 4.95
C THR A 189 -17.30 10.26 4.23
N ASP A 190 -16.90 11.36 4.84
CA ASP A 190 -15.88 12.26 4.28
C ASP A 190 -14.50 11.60 4.35
N ARG A 191 -13.81 11.51 3.19
CA ARG A 191 -12.53 10.80 3.11
C ARG A 191 -11.41 11.56 3.82
N LYS A 192 -11.43 12.90 3.80
CA LYS A 192 -10.43 13.70 4.53
C LYS A 192 -10.57 13.47 6.04
N GLU A 193 -11.80 13.48 6.55
CA GLU A 193 -12.07 13.23 7.96
C GLU A 193 -11.76 11.78 8.35
N ALA A 194 -11.96 10.82 7.44
CA ALA A 194 -11.57 9.43 7.66
C ALA A 194 -10.04 9.27 7.77
N ILE A 195 -9.28 9.94 6.90
CA ILE A 195 -7.81 9.96 6.94
C ILE A 195 -7.33 10.68 8.21
N ARG A 196 -7.93 11.82 8.57
CA ARG A 196 -7.66 12.54 9.82
C ARG A 196 -7.84 11.64 11.04
N TYR A 197 -8.98 10.93 11.09
CA TYR A 197 -9.25 9.96 12.14
C TYR A 197 -8.17 8.87 12.22
N ALA A 198 -7.78 8.31 11.07
CA ALA A 198 -6.74 7.28 11.01
C ALA A 198 -5.39 7.77 11.57
N ILE A 199 -4.98 8.99 11.21
CA ILE A 199 -3.70 9.58 11.65
C ILE A 199 -3.72 9.91 13.14
N LEU A 200 -4.77 10.55 13.64
CA LEU A 200 -4.86 10.99 15.04
C LEU A 200 -5.08 9.82 16.02
N HIS A 201 -5.65 8.70 15.56
CA HIS A 201 -5.84 7.50 16.37
C HIS A 201 -4.80 6.41 16.12
N ALA A 202 -3.73 6.74 15.38
CA ALA A 202 -2.60 5.86 15.16
C ALA A 202 -1.86 5.58 16.46
N LYS A 203 -1.41 4.33 16.62
CA LYS A 203 -0.65 3.87 17.79
C LYS A 203 0.72 3.36 17.35
N GLU A 204 1.63 3.30 18.30
CA GLU A 204 2.95 2.70 18.05
C GLU A 204 2.81 1.26 17.56
N GLY A 205 3.44 0.97 16.44
CA GLY A 205 3.43 -0.35 15.82
C GLY A 205 2.27 -0.60 14.87
N ASP A 206 1.39 0.38 14.62
CA ASP A 206 0.35 0.27 13.61
C ASP A 206 0.92 0.22 12.18
N VAL A 207 0.19 -0.47 11.32
CA VAL A 207 0.28 -0.33 9.86
C VAL A 207 -1.09 0.11 9.37
N ILE A 208 -1.15 1.28 8.76
CA ILE A 208 -2.38 1.92 8.27
C ILE A 208 -2.30 1.98 6.75
N VAL A 209 -3.29 1.39 6.07
CA VAL A 209 -3.38 1.43 4.61
C VAL A 209 -4.62 2.18 4.15
N LEU A 210 -4.41 3.21 3.31
CA LEU A 210 -5.44 3.91 2.57
C LEU A 210 -5.61 3.18 1.24
N ALA A 211 -6.64 2.34 1.13
CA ALA A 211 -6.86 1.49 -0.02
C ALA A 211 -7.92 2.04 -0.98
N GLY A 212 -7.76 1.73 -2.26
CA GLY A 212 -8.72 2.00 -3.31
C GLY A 212 -8.34 3.09 -4.28
N LYS A 213 -7.89 4.25 -3.81
CA LYS A 213 -7.58 5.42 -4.64
C LYS A 213 -6.20 5.33 -5.32
N GLY A 214 -5.20 4.89 -4.58
CA GLY A 214 -3.85 4.75 -5.10
C GLY A 214 -3.34 6.04 -5.77
N HIS A 215 -3.15 6.01 -7.08
CA HIS A 215 -2.66 7.15 -7.86
C HIS A 215 -3.74 8.15 -8.32
N GLU A 216 -5.03 7.84 -8.06
CA GLU A 216 -6.12 8.75 -8.43
C GLU A 216 -6.06 10.04 -7.60
N ASP A 217 -6.17 11.17 -8.28
CA ASP A 217 -6.14 12.53 -7.73
C ASP A 217 -7.50 13.23 -7.78
N TYR A 218 -8.59 12.44 -7.88
CA TYR A 218 -9.94 12.96 -7.97
C TYR A 218 -10.96 12.09 -7.23
N GLN A 219 -12.10 12.71 -6.91
CA GLN A 219 -13.34 12.03 -6.55
C GLN A 219 -14.38 12.33 -7.62
N GLU A 220 -15.02 11.28 -8.17
CA GLU A 220 -16.05 11.40 -9.20
C GLU A 220 -17.44 11.40 -8.55
N ILE A 221 -18.19 12.52 -8.74
CA ILE A 221 -19.55 12.71 -8.24
C ILE A 221 -20.41 13.20 -9.41
N HIS A 222 -21.48 12.49 -9.75
CA HIS A 222 -22.40 12.81 -10.87
C HIS A 222 -21.66 13.14 -12.18
N GLY A 223 -20.64 12.36 -12.52
CA GLY A 223 -19.84 12.53 -13.74
C GLY A 223 -18.83 13.67 -13.69
N VAL A 224 -18.75 14.42 -12.58
CA VAL A 224 -17.77 15.49 -12.38
C VAL A 224 -16.62 14.97 -11.52
N LYS A 225 -15.39 15.21 -11.98
CA LYS A 225 -14.18 14.91 -11.21
C LYS A 225 -13.77 16.11 -10.37
N HIS A 226 -13.86 15.97 -9.08
CA HIS A 226 -13.36 16.94 -8.10
C HIS A 226 -11.96 16.56 -7.69
N HIS A 227 -11.03 17.50 -7.63
CA HIS A 227 -9.67 17.23 -7.17
C HIS A 227 -9.68 16.66 -5.74
N MET A 228 -9.03 15.53 -5.54
CA MET A 228 -8.88 14.86 -4.25
C MET A 228 -7.70 13.88 -4.34
N ASP A 229 -6.51 14.36 -4.04
CA ASP A 229 -5.32 13.51 -3.87
C ASP A 229 -5.12 13.24 -2.38
N GLU A 230 -5.00 11.97 -1.99
CA GLU A 230 -4.82 11.59 -0.58
C GLU A 230 -3.52 12.18 0.01
N ARG A 231 -2.51 12.44 -0.80
CA ARG A 231 -1.26 13.08 -0.37
C ARG A 231 -1.49 14.54 0.02
N ASP A 232 -2.30 15.24 -0.78
CA ASP A 232 -2.68 16.63 -0.48
C ASP A 232 -3.57 16.68 0.77
N LEU A 233 -4.53 15.75 0.90
CA LEU A 233 -5.35 15.65 2.11
C LEU A 233 -4.51 15.39 3.36
N ILE A 234 -3.52 14.49 3.28
CA ILE A 234 -2.61 14.24 4.41
C ILE A 234 -1.81 15.49 4.76
N ARG A 235 -1.27 16.21 3.75
CA ARG A 235 -0.55 17.47 3.99
C ARG A 235 -1.42 18.51 4.67
N GLU A 236 -2.64 18.73 4.17
CA GLU A 236 -3.61 19.65 4.77
C GLU A 236 -3.94 19.26 6.22
N ILE A 237 -4.15 17.97 6.50
CA ILE A 237 -4.40 17.49 7.87
C ILE A 237 -3.21 17.81 8.79
N LEU A 238 -1.97 17.62 8.33
CA LEU A 238 -0.77 17.93 9.11
C LEU A 238 -0.58 19.44 9.35
N GLU A 239 -1.09 20.30 8.45
CA GLU A 239 -1.09 21.75 8.62
C GLU A 239 -2.20 22.25 9.56
N GLU A 240 -3.33 21.56 9.57
CA GLU A 240 -4.50 21.94 10.38
C GLU A 240 -4.42 21.43 11.83
N GLU A 241 -3.72 20.32 12.08
CA GLU A 241 -3.66 19.66 13.39
C GLU A 241 -2.41 20.04 14.18
N ASP A 242 -2.53 19.96 15.50
CA ASP A 242 -1.35 19.98 16.36
C ASP A 242 -0.60 18.65 16.21
N VAL A 243 0.52 18.70 15.48
CA VAL A 243 1.34 17.52 15.19
C VAL A 243 1.87 16.80 16.43
N THR A 244 1.84 17.45 17.61
CA THR A 244 2.18 16.81 18.89
C THR A 244 1.18 15.72 19.28
N ASN A 245 -0.03 15.75 18.73
CA ASN A 245 -1.07 14.74 18.90
C ASN A 245 -0.84 13.49 18.04
N ILE A 246 0.10 13.54 17.09
CA ILE A 246 0.40 12.43 16.18
C ILE A 246 1.50 11.56 16.79
N CYS A 247 1.20 10.29 17.00
CA CYS A 247 2.12 9.33 17.58
C CYS A 247 3.44 9.27 16.78
N GLY A 248 4.56 9.63 17.43
CA GLY A 248 5.90 9.60 16.83
C GLY A 248 6.06 10.45 15.56
N TYR A 249 5.36 11.58 15.47
CA TYR A 249 5.41 12.46 14.31
C TYR A 249 6.84 12.77 13.86
N ASN A 250 7.10 12.55 12.60
CA ASN A 250 8.33 12.90 11.90
C ASN A 250 8.04 13.01 10.40
N ASN A 251 7.72 14.21 9.93
CA ASN A 251 7.34 14.44 8.54
C ASN A 251 8.58 14.45 7.62
N ARG A 252 8.95 13.28 7.11
CA ARG A 252 10.04 13.12 6.11
C ARG A 252 9.52 13.12 4.68
N TYR A 253 8.22 13.06 4.48
CA TYR A 253 7.62 12.96 3.14
C TYR A 253 7.38 14.33 2.49
N PHE A 254 6.93 15.30 3.29
CA PHE A 254 6.59 16.64 2.82
C PHE A 254 7.62 17.70 3.24
N ALA A 255 8.72 17.32 3.90
CA ALA A 255 9.79 18.20 4.37
C ALA A 255 10.73 18.62 3.24
#